data_bdddf0c104673da54a02dadacacead5f
#
_entry.id   bdddf0c104673da54a02dadacacead5f
#
_cell.length_a   1.000
_cell.length_b   1.000
_cell.length_c   1.000
_cell.angle_alpha   90.00
_cell.angle_beta   90.00
_cell.angle_gamma   90.00
#
_symmetry.space_group_name_H-M   'P 1'
#
loop_
_entity.id
_entity.type
_entity.pdbx_description
1 polymer ?
#
loop_
_entity_poly.entity_id
_entity_poly.type
_entity_poly.pdbx_seq_one_letter_code
_entity_poly.pdbx_strand_id
1 'polypeptide(L)'
;MTIRLGVVMDPIGSINYKKDSTLAMLLEAQKRNYELYYIEQRHLFLRNGIPYGEAYPLQVFHDEKKWFVLKEKIILPLAELDVILMRKDPPFNEEYIYTTYLLEHAERKGVLIVNRAQSLRDCNEKLFATYFPQCSPPTLVTESIEKLWAFWKEHEDIICKPLNSMGGFSVFRLNKEDVNANVIFEMLTRGGTFYLMAQKFIPDIKEGDKRILLIDGEPIPYALARVPQGNDWRGNLAVGAKGVVQALTERDQFICEQIKMELKIRGLYFVGIDVIGHYLTEINVTSPTGIRELDAGTGFNISAKLMDVIEKKIEK
;
A
#
# COMPACT_ATOMS: atom_id res chain seq x y z
N MET A 1 19.06 -11.32 21.13
CA MET A 1 19.18 -9.83 21.04
C MET A 1 17.79 -9.25 20.97
N THR A 2 17.58 -8.07 21.54
CA THR A 2 16.30 -7.38 21.39
C THR A 2 16.30 -6.66 20.05
N ILE A 3 15.28 -6.88 19.20
CA ILE A 3 15.17 -6.24 17.88
C ILE A 3 14.76 -4.77 18.07
N ARG A 4 15.50 -3.85 17.44
CA ARG A 4 15.23 -2.41 17.39
C ARG A 4 14.47 -2.08 16.10
N LEU A 5 13.17 -1.79 16.22
CA LEU A 5 12.27 -1.51 15.10
C LEU A 5 11.97 -0.02 15.00
N GLY A 6 12.36 0.60 13.91
CA GLY A 6 11.92 1.93 13.51
C GLY A 6 10.63 1.85 12.67
N VAL A 7 9.72 2.79 12.88
CA VAL A 7 8.56 2.96 11.99
C VAL A 7 8.54 4.39 11.44
N VAL A 8 8.58 4.51 10.12
CA VAL A 8 8.40 5.80 9.42
C VAL A 8 6.95 5.89 8.98
N MET A 9 6.16 6.77 9.59
CA MET A 9 4.73 6.86 9.37
C MET A 9 4.20 8.29 9.54
N ASP A 10 2.94 8.50 9.21
CA ASP A 10 2.21 9.73 9.50
C ASP A 10 2.02 9.93 11.01
N PRO A 11 1.66 11.14 11.47
CA PRO A 11 1.52 11.43 12.90
C PRO A 11 0.66 10.39 13.63
N ILE A 12 1.27 9.64 14.54
CA ILE A 12 0.64 8.51 15.26
C ILE A 12 -0.62 8.94 16.03
N GLY A 13 -0.72 10.20 16.39
CA GLY A 13 -1.90 10.76 17.06
C GLY A 13 -3.11 10.95 16.14
N SER A 14 -2.92 10.91 14.81
CA SER A 14 -3.98 11.13 13.81
C SER A 14 -4.53 9.85 13.17
N ILE A 15 -3.97 8.67 13.49
CA ILE A 15 -4.41 7.40 12.93
C ILE A 15 -5.81 7.01 13.42
N ASN A 16 -6.51 6.20 12.63
CA ASN A 16 -7.74 5.57 13.07
C ASN A 16 -7.41 4.31 13.89
N TYR A 17 -7.48 4.40 15.21
CA TYR A 17 -7.15 3.31 16.13
C TYR A 17 -7.77 1.97 15.74
N LYS A 18 -9.02 1.95 15.28
CA LYS A 18 -9.77 0.71 14.98
C LYS A 18 -9.34 0.05 13.66
N LYS A 19 -8.78 0.83 12.73
CA LYS A 19 -8.49 0.38 11.35
C LYS A 19 -7.00 0.35 11.02
N ASP A 20 -6.17 1.02 11.81
CA ASP A 20 -4.77 1.21 11.46
C ASP A 20 -3.97 -0.10 11.52
N SER A 21 -3.42 -0.48 10.37
CA SER A 21 -2.61 -1.68 10.22
C SER A 21 -1.21 -1.52 10.81
N THR A 22 -0.67 -0.31 10.81
CA THR A 22 0.66 -0.03 11.38
C THR A 22 0.62 -0.21 12.91
N LEU A 23 -0.43 0.29 13.55
CA LEU A 23 -0.62 0.06 14.99
C LEU A 23 -0.74 -1.43 15.33
N ALA A 24 -1.41 -2.23 14.49
CA ALA A 24 -1.47 -3.68 14.69
C ALA A 24 -0.08 -4.33 14.63
N MET A 25 0.76 -3.92 13.66
CA MET A 25 2.16 -4.38 13.55
C MET A 25 2.98 -3.98 14.79
N LEU A 26 2.85 -2.74 15.26
CA LEU A 26 3.59 -2.25 16.43
C LEU A 26 3.17 -2.95 17.73
N LEU A 27 1.88 -3.24 17.90
CA LEU A 27 1.38 -3.99 19.05
C LEU A 27 1.96 -5.41 19.08
N GLU A 28 2.02 -6.10 17.93
CA GLU A 28 2.63 -7.42 17.86
C GLU A 28 4.15 -7.38 18.06
N ALA A 29 4.86 -6.41 17.49
CA ALA A 29 6.29 -6.23 17.70
C ALA A 29 6.61 -5.97 19.18
N GLN A 30 5.86 -5.10 19.85
CA GLN A 30 6.02 -4.85 21.29
C GLN A 30 5.74 -6.09 22.15
N LYS A 31 4.74 -6.88 21.79
CA LYS A 31 4.43 -8.16 22.45
C LYS A 31 5.59 -9.15 22.35
N ARG A 32 6.40 -9.08 21.29
CA ARG A 32 7.64 -9.85 21.09
C ARG A 32 8.87 -9.20 21.74
N ASN A 33 8.69 -8.17 22.57
CA ASN A 33 9.76 -7.42 23.24
C ASN A 33 10.71 -6.67 22.28
N TYR A 34 10.22 -6.19 21.12
CA TYR A 34 10.99 -5.27 20.28
C TYR A 34 11.04 -3.90 20.96
N GLU A 35 12.16 -3.20 20.77
CA GLU A 35 12.25 -1.77 21.07
C GLU A 35 11.72 -0.98 19.88
N LEU A 36 10.69 -0.15 20.12
CA LEU A 36 10.01 0.60 19.07
C LEU A 36 10.50 2.05 19.03
N TYR A 37 10.72 2.56 17.80
CA TYR A 37 11.14 3.93 17.54
C TYR A 37 10.21 4.55 16.48
N TYR A 38 9.46 5.56 16.89
CA TYR A 38 8.59 6.32 16.00
C TYR A 38 9.35 7.45 15.32
N ILE A 39 9.19 7.58 14.01
CA ILE A 39 9.85 8.59 13.17
C ILE A 39 8.81 9.11 12.17
N GLU A 40 8.66 10.43 12.05
CA GLU A 40 7.93 11.03 10.93
C GLU A 40 8.89 11.27 9.75
N GLN A 41 8.37 11.27 8.53
CA GLN A 41 9.16 11.51 7.30
C GLN A 41 10.04 12.76 7.42
N ARG A 42 9.51 13.87 7.92
CA ARG A 42 10.22 15.14 8.11
C ARG A 42 11.36 15.10 9.14
N HIS A 43 11.46 14.07 9.92
CA HIS A 43 12.46 13.85 10.94
C HIS A 43 13.67 13.02 10.43
N LEU A 44 13.62 12.56 9.19
CA LEU A 44 14.74 11.89 8.54
C LEU A 44 15.69 12.91 7.91
N PHE A 45 16.99 12.69 8.07
CA PHE A 45 18.00 13.51 7.44
C PHE A 45 19.27 12.73 7.13
N LEU A 46 20.04 13.23 6.15
CA LEU A 46 21.34 12.69 5.77
C LEU A 46 22.44 13.70 6.15
N ARG A 47 23.44 13.24 6.87
CA ARG A 47 24.61 14.06 7.20
C ARG A 47 25.89 13.29 6.88
N ASN A 48 26.72 13.82 5.98
CA ASN A 48 27.99 13.21 5.57
C ASN A 48 27.83 11.73 5.11
N GLY A 49 26.76 11.43 4.38
CA GLY A 49 26.45 10.08 3.88
C GLY A 49 25.86 9.11 4.92
N ILE A 50 25.64 9.58 6.16
CA ILE A 50 25.03 8.78 7.23
C ILE A 50 23.56 9.21 7.40
N PRO A 51 22.60 8.30 7.27
CA PRO A 51 21.18 8.59 7.50
C PRO A 51 20.87 8.57 9.00
N TYR A 52 20.17 9.59 9.45
CA TYR A 52 19.71 9.77 10.84
C TYR A 52 18.20 9.92 10.89
N GLY A 53 17.64 9.61 12.05
CA GLY A 53 16.28 9.95 12.42
C GLY A 53 16.22 10.69 13.75
N GLU A 54 15.44 11.78 13.82
CA GLU A 54 14.91 12.24 15.12
C GLU A 54 13.78 11.28 15.47
N ALA A 55 14.04 10.39 16.42
CA ALA A 55 13.17 9.30 16.77
C ALA A 55 12.64 9.44 18.19
N TYR A 56 11.44 8.93 18.41
CA TYR A 56 10.86 8.86 19.75
C TYR A 56 10.72 7.39 20.14
N PRO A 57 11.40 6.92 21.23
CA PRO A 57 11.10 5.61 21.77
C PRO A 57 9.60 5.54 22.10
N LEU A 58 8.95 4.48 21.60
CA LEU A 58 7.50 4.35 21.53
C LEU A 58 7.01 3.18 22.39
N GLN A 59 5.90 3.39 23.08
CA GLN A 59 5.08 2.32 23.64
C GLN A 59 3.67 2.39 23.08
N VAL A 60 3.08 1.24 22.74
CA VAL A 60 1.72 1.14 22.19
C VAL A 60 0.82 0.29 23.06
N PHE A 61 -0.49 0.60 23.06
CA PHE A 61 -1.45 -0.02 23.97
C PHE A 61 -2.75 -0.39 23.24
N HIS A 62 -3.42 -1.42 23.75
CA HIS A 62 -4.78 -1.79 23.35
C HIS A 62 -5.83 -0.91 24.07
N ASP A 63 -5.70 0.41 23.90
CA ASP A 63 -6.62 1.40 24.50
C ASP A 63 -6.91 2.50 23.48
N GLU A 64 -8.18 2.62 23.05
CA GLU A 64 -8.63 3.61 22.06
C GLU A 64 -8.42 5.05 22.53
N LYS A 65 -8.41 5.31 23.84
CA LYS A 65 -8.21 6.65 24.40
C LYS A 65 -6.73 7.00 24.58
N LYS A 66 -5.86 6.00 24.66
CA LYS A 66 -4.43 6.18 24.88
C LYS A 66 -3.64 5.05 24.25
N TRP A 67 -3.60 4.99 22.91
CA TRP A 67 -2.95 3.88 22.17
C TRP A 67 -1.45 3.99 22.04
N PHE A 68 -0.84 5.14 22.42
CA PHE A 68 0.61 5.32 22.38
C PHE A 68 1.13 6.25 23.48
N VAL A 69 2.41 6.10 23.79
CA VAL A 69 3.22 7.03 24.57
C VAL A 69 4.56 7.21 23.86
N LEU A 70 4.95 8.46 23.63
CA LEU A 70 6.26 8.84 23.14
C LEU A 70 7.13 9.26 24.31
N LYS A 71 8.37 8.75 24.39
CA LYS A 71 9.40 9.20 25.33
C LYS A 71 10.13 10.42 24.77
N GLU A 72 11.20 10.86 25.45
CA GLU A 72 12.04 11.94 24.97
C GLU A 72 12.66 11.64 23.61
N LYS A 73 12.68 12.66 22.76
CA LYS A 73 13.25 12.61 21.43
C LYS A 73 14.75 12.33 21.48
N ILE A 74 15.21 11.43 20.66
CA ILE A 74 16.61 11.12 20.45
C ILE A 74 16.98 11.27 18.98
N ILE A 75 18.25 11.54 18.70
CA ILE A 75 18.80 11.49 17.35
C ILE A 75 19.65 10.22 17.27
N LEU A 76 19.33 9.34 16.31
CA LEU A 76 20.10 8.11 16.12
C LEU A 76 20.43 7.88 14.65
N PRO A 77 21.61 7.32 14.36
CA PRO A 77 21.90 6.78 13.05
C PRO A 77 20.91 5.66 12.73
N LEU A 78 20.29 5.68 11.54
CA LEU A 78 19.33 4.63 11.17
C LEU A 78 19.97 3.22 11.15
N ALA A 79 21.28 3.13 10.95
CA ALA A 79 22.04 1.88 11.00
C ALA A 79 22.08 1.23 12.41
N GLU A 80 21.62 1.90 13.45
CA GLU A 80 21.45 1.33 14.77
C GLU A 80 20.12 0.56 14.95
N LEU A 81 19.24 0.63 13.97
CA LEU A 81 18.00 -0.15 13.92
C LEU A 81 18.24 -1.47 13.16
N ASP A 82 17.55 -2.53 13.54
CA ASP A 82 17.60 -3.82 12.87
C ASP A 82 16.61 -3.84 11.69
N VAL A 83 15.44 -3.19 11.86
CA VAL A 83 14.39 -3.11 10.85
C VAL A 83 13.71 -1.75 10.86
N ILE A 84 13.32 -1.28 9.70
CA ILE A 84 12.48 -0.08 9.54
C ILE A 84 11.26 -0.43 8.71
N LEU A 85 10.07 -0.22 9.28
CA LEU A 85 8.81 -0.27 8.55
C LEU A 85 8.57 1.09 7.89
N MET A 86 8.56 1.13 6.56
CA MET A 86 8.16 2.32 5.80
C MET A 86 6.66 2.29 5.61
N ARG A 87 5.95 3.00 6.49
CA ARG A 87 4.48 3.01 6.58
C ARG A 87 3.89 4.39 6.36
N LYS A 88 4.65 5.30 5.74
CA LYS A 88 4.14 6.60 5.32
C LYS A 88 3.11 6.40 4.21
N ASP A 89 1.93 6.96 4.43
CA ASP A 89 0.87 6.95 3.42
C ASP A 89 1.26 7.79 2.20
N PRO A 90 0.75 7.48 1.00
CA PRO A 90 0.82 8.39 -0.14
C PRO A 90 0.33 9.80 0.22
N PRO A 91 0.73 10.87 -0.51
CA PRO A 91 1.09 10.80 -1.94
C PRO A 91 2.51 10.29 -2.20
N PHE A 92 2.64 9.49 -3.25
CA PHE A 92 3.94 9.11 -3.80
C PHE A 92 4.46 10.29 -4.65
N ASN A 93 5.24 11.13 -4.01
CA ASN A 93 5.81 12.36 -4.58
C ASN A 93 7.34 12.39 -4.42
N GLU A 94 7.97 13.47 -4.82
CA GLU A 94 9.43 13.61 -4.72
C GLU A 94 9.93 13.45 -3.27
N GLU A 95 9.21 13.98 -2.28
CA GLU A 95 9.59 13.85 -0.86
C GLU A 95 9.54 12.40 -0.39
N TYR A 96 8.55 11.61 -0.87
CA TYR A 96 8.50 10.18 -0.63
C TYR A 96 9.72 9.48 -1.27
N ILE A 97 10.06 9.83 -2.51
CA ILE A 97 11.21 9.29 -3.23
C ILE A 97 12.51 9.63 -2.47
N TYR A 98 12.71 10.87 -2.05
CA TYR A 98 13.89 11.26 -1.27
C TYR A 98 13.98 10.49 0.05
N THR A 99 12.87 10.28 0.73
CA THR A 99 12.83 9.44 1.93
C THR A 99 13.34 8.02 1.65
N THR A 100 12.93 7.42 0.53
CA THR A 100 13.42 6.08 0.17
C THR A 100 14.92 6.04 -0.11
N TYR A 101 15.52 7.12 -0.63
CA TYR A 101 16.98 7.21 -0.76
C TYR A 101 17.69 7.26 0.60
N LEU A 102 17.13 7.98 1.58
CA LEU A 102 17.67 7.98 2.94
C LEU A 102 17.62 6.58 3.55
N LEU A 103 16.49 5.87 3.39
CA LEU A 103 16.33 4.51 3.87
C LEU A 103 17.27 3.53 3.16
N GLU A 104 17.53 3.71 1.87
CA GLU A 104 18.49 2.88 1.13
C GLU A 104 19.93 3.00 1.67
N HIS A 105 20.31 4.17 2.19
CA HIS A 105 21.60 4.30 2.90
C HIS A 105 21.67 3.43 4.16
N ALA A 106 20.55 3.29 4.89
CA ALA A 106 20.46 2.39 6.04
C ALA A 106 20.47 0.91 5.58
N GLU A 107 19.72 0.59 4.52
CA GLU A 107 19.68 -0.75 3.93
C GLU A 107 21.08 -1.25 3.52
N ARG A 108 21.92 -0.38 2.93
CA ARG A 108 23.33 -0.67 2.59
C ARG A 108 24.21 -0.93 3.83
N LYS A 109 23.75 -0.60 5.03
CA LYS A 109 24.42 -0.88 6.31
C LYS A 109 23.84 -2.11 7.01
N GLY A 110 22.93 -2.85 6.36
CA GLY A 110 22.35 -4.09 6.87
C GLY A 110 21.00 -3.95 7.55
N VAL A 111 20.42 -2.74 7.60
CA VAL A 111 19.07 -2.56 8.14
C VAL A 111 18.04 -3.14 7.18
N LEU A 112 17.12 -3.97 7.68
CA LEU A 112 16.00 -4.48 6.89
C LEU A 112 14.96 -3.37 6.68
N ILE A 113 14.69 -2.99 5.44
CA ILE A 113 13.61 -2.05 5.11
C ILE A 113 12.40 -2.81 4.58
N VAL A 114 11.26 -2.60 5.21
CA VAL A 114 9.97 -3.23 4.84
C VAL A 114 8.98 -2.17 4.35
N ASN A 115 8.71 -2.08 3.03
CA ASN A 115 9.28 -2.83 1.90
C ASN A 115 10.62 -2.20 1.44
N ARG A 116 11.42 -2.98 0.70
CA ARG A 116 12.72 -2.57 0.19
C ARG A 116 12.68 -1.19 -0.46
N ALA A 117 13.60 -0.31 -0.07
CA ALA A 117 13.56 1.12 -0.43
C ALA A 117 13.56 1.36 -1.96
N GLN A 118 14.41 0.66 -2.71
CA GLN A 118 14.42 0.75 -4.17
C GLN A 118 13.10 0.29 -4.78
N SER A 119 12.52 -0.80 -4.29
CA SER A 119 11.28 -1.36 -4.84
C SER A 119 10.07 -0.47 -4.59
N LEU A 120 10.06 0.30 -3.50
CA LEU A 120 9.05 1.34 -3.29
C LEU A 120 9.07 2.41 -4.40
N ARG A 121 10.26 2.75 -4.92
CA ARG A 121 10.40 3.68 -6.06
C ARG A 121 9.99 3.06 -7.38
N ASP A 122 10.38 1.80 -7.60
CA ASP A 122 10.26 1.12 -8.89
C ASP A 122 8.86 0.57 -9.15
N CYS A 123 8.06 0.34 -8.10
CA CYS A 123 6.76 -0.30 -8.18
C CYS A 123 5.63 0.70 -7.92
N ASN A 124 5.30 1.53 -8.94
CA ASN A 124 4.06 2.31 -8.86
C ASN A 124 2.86 1.36 -8.76
N GLU A 125 2.02 1.54 -7.76
CA GLU A 125 0.96 0.61 -7.35
C GLU A 125 -0.03 0.25 -8.47
N LYS A 126 -0.27 1.17 -9.41
CA LYS A 126 -1.15 0.95 -10.57
C LYS A 126 -0.39 0.37 -11.77
N LEU A 127 0.78 0.95 -12.09
CA LEU A 127 1.59 0.48 -13.22
C LEU A 127 2.14 -0.91 -12.98
N PHE A 128 2.54 -1.25 -11.76
CA PHE A 128 3.11 -2.54 -11.44
C PHE A 128 2.14 -3.70 -11.72
N ALA A 129 0.83 -3.49 -11.56
CA ALA A 129 -0.18 -4.48 -11.96
C ALA A 129 -0.13 -4.83 -13.47
N THR A 130 0.29 -3.89 -14.33
CA THR A 130 0.37 -4.12 -15.77
C THR A 130 1.50 -5.08 -16.20
N TYR A 131 2.43 -5.41 -15.29
CA TYR A 131 3.45 -6.43 -15.55
C TYR A 131 2.85 -7.84 -15.62
N PHE A 132 1.59 -7.98 -15.19
CA PHE A 132 0.85 -9.23 -15.18
C PHE A 132 -0.40 -9.12 -16.07
N PRO A 133 -0.23 -9.00 -17.41
CA PRO A 133 -1.35 -8.79 -18.34
C PRO A 133 -2.38 -9.93 -18.31
N GLN A 134 -1.96 -11.16 -17.97
CA GLN A 134 -2.85 -12.33 -17.80
C GLN A 134 -3.77 -12.21 -16.56
N CYS A 135 -3.47 -11.27 -15.67
CA CYS A 135 -4.26 -10.99 -14.47
C CYS A 135 -5.01 -9.67 -14.54
N SER A 136 -4.60 -8.75 -15.41
CA SER A 136 -5.10 -7.38 -15.46
C SER A 136 -6.25 -7.22 -16.49
N PRO A 137 -7.18 -6.28 -16.29
CA PRO A 137 -8.16 -5.94 -17.33
C PRO A 137 -7.48 -5.22 -18.50
N PRO A 138 -8.13 -5.08 -19.67
CA PRO A 138 -7.65 -4.19 -20.72
C PRO A 138 -7.30 -2.83 -20.16
N THR A 139 -6.05 -2.40 -20.38
CA THR A 139 -5.45 -1.22 -19.73
C THR A 139 -4.64 -0.43 -20.76
N LEU A 140 -4.80 0.88 -20.73
CA LEU A 140 -3.99 1.85 -21.46
C LEU A 140 -3.38 2.83 -20.44
N VAL A 141 -2.09 3.15 -20.59
CA VAL A 141 -1.44 4.23 -19.86
C VAL A 141 -0.81 5.18 -20.85
N THR A 142 -1.28 6.42 -20.88
CA THR A 142 -0.84 7.43 -21.85
C THR A 142 -1.12 8.84 -21.34
N GLU A 143 -0.41 9.82 -21.86
CA GLU A 143 -0.74 11.25 -21.78
C GLU A 143 -1.54 11.75 -23.00
N SER A 144 -1.59 10.94 -24.10
CA SER A 144 -2.28 11.30 -25.33
C SER A 144 -3.79 11.20 -25.22
N ILE A 145 -4.45 12.35 -25.30
CA ILE A 145 -5.92 12.44 -25.30
C ILE A 145 -6.53 11.66 -26.49
N GLU A 146 -5.89 11.67 -27.66
CA GLU A 146 -6.34 10.91 -28.83
C GLU A 146 -6.39 9.40 -28.55
N LYS A 147 -5.35 8.85 -27.90
CA LYS A 147 -5.31 7.43 -27.53
C LYS A 147 -6.36 7.09 -26.46
N LEU A 148 -6.63 8.01 -25.51
CA LEU A 148 -7.71 7.85 -24.52
C LEU A 148 -9.07 7.78 -25.19
N TRP A 149 -9.33 8.64 -26.20
CA TRP A 149 -10.53 8.60 -27.00
C TRP A 149 -10.69 7.28 -27.78
N ALA A 150 -9.61 6.79 -28.39
CA ALA A 150 -9.62 5.52 -29.10
C ALA A 150 -9.96 4.35 -28.16
N PHE A 151 -9.33 4.30 -27.00
CA PHE A 151 -9.55 3.27 -25.99
C PHE A 151 -10.97 3.31 -25.41
N TRP A 152 -11.51 4.51 -25.17
CA TRP A 152 -12.89 4.66 -24.70
C TRP A 152 -13.90 4.22 -25.75
N LYS A 153 -13.69 4.56 -27.02
CA LYS A 153 -14.56 4.09 -28.12
C LYS A 153 -14.53 2.57 -28.29
N GLU A 154 -13.37 1.94 -28.06
CA GLU A 154 -13.22 0.48 -28.15
C GLU A 154 -13.97 -0.24 -27.02
N HIS A 155 -13.91 0.30 -25.78
CA HIS A 155 -14.42 -0.39 -24.60
C HIS A 155 -15.76 0.15 -24.09
N GLU A 156 -16.20 1.33 -24.53
CA GLU A 156 -17.46 2.02 -24.21
C GLU A 156 -17.69 2.37 -22.73
N ASP A 157 -17.07 1.63 -21.80
CA ASP A 157 -17.18 1.84 -20.33
C ASP A 157 -15.81 1.62 -19.71
N ILE A 158 -15.20 2.70 -19.23
CA ILE A 158 -13.83 2.69 -18.73
C ILE A 158 -13.71 3.44 -17.38
N ILE A 159 -12.67 3.10 -16.66
CA ILE A 159 -12.22 3.83 -15.46
C ILE A 159 -10.96 4.62 -15.80
N CYS A 160 -10.97 5.92 -15.52
CA CYS A 160 -9.81 6.80 -15.60
C CYS A 160 -9.27 7.08 -14.21
N LYS A 161 -7.97 6.87 -13.99
CA LYS A 161 -7.33 7.09 -12.69
C LYS A 161 -5.91 7.64 -12.83
N PRO A 162 -5.56 8.72 -12.06
CA PRO A 162 -4.18 9.20 -11.98
C PRO A 162 -3.27 8.15 -11.35
N LEU A 163 -2.00 8.10 -11.79
CA LEU A 163 -1.04 7.11 -11.31
C LEU A 163 -0.56 7.34 -9.88
N ASN A 164 -0.63 8.58 -9.39
CA ASN A 164 -0.12 9.00 -8.07
C ASN A 164 -1.23 9.22 -7.03
N SER A 165 -2.49 8.90 -7.34
CA SER A 165 -3.62 9.04 -6.43
C SER A 165 -3.88 7.75 -5.63
N MET A 166 -4.51 7.89 -4.44
CA MET A 166 -4.92 6.78 -3.57
C MET A 166 -6.37 6.95 -3.12
N GLY A 167 -6.93 5.92 -2.49
CA GLY A 167 -8.24 5.99 -1.80
C GLY A 167 -9.43 6.27 -2.71
N GLY A 168 -9.31 6.07 -4.02
CA GLY A 168 -10.37 6.38 -4.98
C GLY A 168 -10.48 7.86 -5.34
N PHE A 169 -9.54 8.71 -4.91
CA PHE A 169 -9.52 10.12 -5.26
C PHE A 169 -9.23 10.33 -6.75
N SER A 170 -10.00 11.22 -7.40
CA SER A 170 -9.89 11.52 -8.83
C SER A 170 -10.04 10.30 -9.76
N VAL A 171 -10.78 9.28 -9.33
CA VAL A 171 -11.15 8.14 -10.16
C VAL A 171 -12.51 8.42 -10.80
N PHE A 172 -12.55 8.38 -12.14
CA PHE A 172 -13.76 8.64 -12.93
C PHE A 172 -14.14 7.40 -13.73
N ARG A 173 -15.45 7.10 -13.76
CA ARG A 173 -16.01 6.15 -14.69
C ARG A 173 -16.62 6.92 -15.85
N LEU A 174 -16.27 6.54 -17.06
CA LEU A 174 -16.80 7.08 -18.31
C LEU A 174 -17.58 5.97 -19.02
N ASN A 175 -18.89 6.06 -18.99
CA ASN A 175 -19.75 5.19 -19.81
C ASN A 175 -19.92 5.80 -21.21
N LYS A 176 -20.50 5.03 -22.12
CA LYS A 176 -20.70 5.38 -23.53
C LYS A 176 -21.36 6.75 -23.79
N GLU A 177 -22.21 7.21 -22.87
CA GLU A 177 -23.02 8.43 -23.01
C GLU A 177 -22.48 9.62 -22.22
N ASP A 178 -21.29 9.49 -21.62
CA ASP A 178 -20.75 10.53 -20.74
C ASP A 178 -20.29 11.76 -21.56
N VAL A 179 -21.03 12.85 -21.41
CA VAL A 179 -20.77 14.12 -22.12
C VAL A 179 -19.53 14.84 -21.60
N ASN A 180 -19.02 14.48 -20.44
CA ASN A 180 -17.88 15.13 -19.80
C ASN A 180 -16.54 14.50 -20.14
N ALA A 181 -16.50 13.44 -20.97
CA ALA A 181 -15.29 12.68 -21.24
C ALA A 181 -14.11 13.57 -21.69
N ASN A 182 -14.37 14.55 -22.57
CA ASN A 182 -13.33 15.47 -23.02
C ASN A 182 -12.71 16.27 -21.87
N VAL A 183 -13.55 16.86 -21.04
CA VAL A 183 -13.11 17.67 -19.89
C VAL A 183 -12.35 16.80 -18.88
N ILE A 184 -12.80 15.58 -18.66
CA ILE A 184 -12.13 14.62 -17.75
C ILE A 184 -10.75 14.26 -18.28
N PHE A 185 -10.62 13.96 -19.58
CA PHE A 185 -9.31 13.68 -20.17
C PHE A 185 -8.38 14.89 -20.10
N GLU A 186 -8.86 16.08 -20.45
CA GLU A 186 -8.07 17.32 -20.37
C GLU A 186 -7.60 17.60 -18.95
N MET A 187 -8.49 17.50 -17.95
CA MET A 187 -8.16 17.76 -16.55
C MET A 187 -7.18 16.75 -16.00
N LEU A 188 -7.42 15.43 -16.20
CA LEU A 188 -6.60 14.38 -15.63
C LEU A 188 -5.23 14.28 -16.30
N THR A 189 -5.13 14.60 -17.59
CA THR A 189 -3.85 14.65 -18.31
C THR A 189 -3.20 16.03 -18.24
N ARG A 190 -3.84 17.03 -17.64
CA ARG A 190 -3.39 18.44 -17.65
C ARG A 190 -3.06 18.91 -19.08
N GLY A 191 -4.01 18.71 -20.00
CA GLY A 191 -3.85 19.05 -21.40
C GLY A 191 -2.86 18.16 -22.16
N GLY A 192 -2.68 16.91 -21.78
CA GLY A 192 -1.82 15.96 -22.46
C GLY A 192 -0.35 15.98 -22.03
N THR A 193 -0.07 16.39 -20.77
CA THR A 193 1.29 16.47 -20.21
C THR A 193 1.50 15.52 -19.01
N PHE A 194 0.47 14.81 -18.58
CA PHE A 194 0.50 13.88 -17.45
C PHE A 194 -0.04 12.52 -17.86
N TYR A 195 0.65 11.47 -17.50
CA TYR A 195 0.19 10.10 -17.71
C TYR A 195 -1.09 9.81 -16.92
N LEU A 196 -2.03 9.20 -17.61
CA LEU A 196 -3.31 8.72 -17.08
C LEU A 196 -3.44 7.23 -17.37
N MET A 197 -3.96 6.47 -16.43
CA MET A 197 -4.38 5.08 -16.66
C MET A 197 -5.86 5.05 -16.96
N ALA A 198 -6.22 4.42 -18.10
CA ALA A 198 -7.56 4.03 -18.46
C ALA A 198 -7.66 2.51 -18.41
N GLN A 199 -8.70 1.97 -17.76
CA GLN A 199 -8.97 0.53 -17.68
C GLN A 199 -10.42 0.26 -18.06
N LYS A 200 -10.68 -0.87 -18.74
CA LYS A 200 -12.04 -1.32 -18.95
C LYS A 200 -12.77 -1.47 -17.62
N PHE A 201 -13.99 -0.95 -17.52
CA PHE A 201 -14.82 -1.08 -16.34
C PHE A 201 -15.17 -2.55 -16.06
N ILE A 202 -15.09 -2.94 -14.80
CA ILE A 202 -15.39 -4.31 -14.35
C ILE A 202 -16.70 -4.26 -13.56
N PRO A 203 -17.82 -4.76 -14.12
CA PRO A 203 -19.13 -4.70 -13.45
C PRO A 203 -19.19 -5.43 -12.10
N ASP A 204 -18.27 -6.38 -11.89
CA ASP A 204 -18.19 -7.18 -10.66
C ASP A 204 -17.79 -6.34 -9.43
N ILE A 205 -17.42 -5.06 -9.61
CA ILE A 205 -17.18 -4.11 -8.52
C ILE A 205 -18.37 -4.05 -7.53
N LYS A 206 -19.59 -4.30 -8.00
CA LYS A 206 -20.80 -4.38 -7.15
C LYS A 206 -20.70 -5.47 -6.06
N GLU A 207 -19.91 -6.52 -6.31
CA GLU A 207 -19.64 -7.62 -5.38
C GLU A 207 -18.46 -7.30 -4.45
N GLY A 208 -17.74 -6.23 -4.74
CA GLY A 208 -16.65 -5.71 -3.93
C GLY A 208 -15.30 -5.69 -4.66
N ASP A 209 -14.48 -4.75 -4.24
CA ASP A 209 -13.06 -4.67 -4.54
C ASP A 209 -12.32 -5.43 -3.43
N LYS A 210 -11.75 -6.59 -3.76
CA LYS A 210 -11.11 -7.49 -2.79
C LYS A 210 -9.69 -7.03 -2.47
N ARG A 211 -9.41 -6.65 -1.22
CA ARG A 211 -8.06 -6.50 -0.71
C ARG A 211 -7.53 -7.85 -0.23
N ILE A 212 -6.46 -8.34 -0.84
CA ILE A 212 -5.74 -9.55 -0.42
C ILE A 212 -4.36 -9.13 0.09
N LEU A 213 -4.01 -9.50 1.31
CA LEU A 213 -2.69 -9.22 1.88
C LEU A 213 -1.74 -10.37 1.62
N LEU A 214 -0.51 -10.02 1.21
CA LEU A 214 0.58 -10.97 0.98
C LEU A 214 1.76 -10.61 1.88
N ILE A 215 2.35 -11.64 2.50
CA ILE A 215 3.55 -11.52 3.33
C ILE A 215 4.65 -12.38 2.71
N ASP A 216 5.76 -11.76 2.34
CA ASP A 216 6.87 -12.39 1.62
C ASP A 216 6.38 -13.21 0.40
N GLY A 217 5.41 -12.65 -0.34
CA GLY A 217 4.78 -13.25 -1.50
C GLY A 217 3.72 -14.32 -1.21
N GLU A 218 3.50 -14.70 0.04
CA GLU A 218 2.48 -15.71 0.40
C GLU A 218 1.17 -15.01 0.80
N PRO A 219 0.03 -15.33 0.17
CA PRO A 219 -1.23 -14.71 0.50
C PRO A 219 -1.76 -15.14 1.87
N ILE A 220 -2.42 -14.23 2.57
CA ILE A 220 -3.34 -14.59 3.65
C ILE A 220 -4.55 -15.27 2.99
N PRO A 221 -5.08 -16.40 3.55
CA PRO A 221 -6.10 -17.22 2.88
C PRO A 221 -7.49 -16.56 2.81
N TYR A 222 -7.58 -15.26 3.13
CA TYR A 222 -8.80 -14.48 3.12
C TYR A 222 -8.59 -13.14 2.43
N ALA A 223 -9.65 -12.63 1.81
CA ALA A 223 -9.76 -11.29 1.23
C ALA A 223 -10.74 -10.44 2.03
N LEU A 224 -10.50 -9.14 2.07
CA LEU A 224 -11.46 -8.14 2.53
C LEU A 224 -12.16 -7.56 1.30
N ALA A 225 -13.35 -8.05 0.97
CA ALA A 225 -14.20 -7.48 -0.08
C ALA A 225 -14.77 -6.15 0.41
N ARG A 226 -14.41 -5.07 -0.27
CA ARG A 226 -14.88 -3.70 0.03
C ARG A 226 -16.05 -3.40 -0.90
N VAL A 227 -17.25 -3.64 -0.41
CA VAL A 227 -18.49 -3.56 -1.19
C VAL A 227 -18.99 -2.10 -1.22
N PRO A 228 -19.15 -1.50 -2.41
CA PRO A 228 -19.72 -0.17 -2.56
C PRO A 228 -21.06 -0.01 -1.85
N GLN A 229 -21.36 1.17 -1.33
CA GLN A 229 -22.62 1.47 -0.64
C GLN A 229 -23.31 2.68 -1.25
N GLY A 230 -24.64 2.65 -1.27
CA GLY A 230 -25.44 3.75 -1.79
C GLY A 230 -25.21 3.99 -3.28
N ASN A 231 -24.99 5.25 -3.65
CA ASN A 231 -24.79 5.69 -5.04
C ASN A 231 -23.31 5.76 -5.44
N ASP A 232 -22.38 5.48 -4.53
CA ASP A 232 -20.93 5.47 -4.85
C ASP A 232 -20.54 4.05 -5.31
N TRP A 233 -20.04 3.94 -6.53
CA TRP A 233 -19.60 2.67 -7.12
C TRP A 233 -18.18 2.27 -6.70
N ARG A 234 -17.42 3.14 -6.00
CA ARG A 234 -16.04 2.87 -5.58
C ARG A 234 -16.00 1.94 -4.38
N GLY A 235 -15.09 0.95 -4.43
CA GLY A 235 -14.90 -0.04 -3.38
C GLY A 235 -13.98 0.41 -2.22
N ASN A 236 -13.53 1.66 -2.17
CA ASN A 236 -12.60 2.09 -1.14
C ASN A 236 -13.29 2.33 0.22
N LEU A 237 -12.73 1.77 1.31
CA LEU A 237 -13.24 1.99 2.67
C LEU A 237 -13.23 3.47 3.08
N ALA A 238 -12.32 4.26 2.51
CA ALA A 238 -12.22 5.70 2.75
C ALA A 238 -13.45 6.49 2.26
N VAL A 239 -14.16 5.98 1.26
CA VAL A 239 -15.40 6.59 0.73
C VAL A 239 -16.68 5.88 1.21
N GLY A 240 -16.57 5.01 2.23
CA GLY A 240 -17.75 4.43 2.90
C GLY A 240 -18.13 3.03 2.45
N ALA A 241 -17.31 2.33 1.66
CA ALA A 241 -17.57 0.93 1.34
C ALA A 241 -17.59 0.04 2.60
N LYS A 242 -18.38 -1.03 2.56
CA LYS A 242 -18.48 -2.01 3.65
C LYS A 242 -17.49 -3.15 3.44
N GLY A 243 -16.65 -3.42 4.43
CA GLY A 243 -15.74 -4.56 4.43
C GLY A 243 -16.47 -5.88 4.75
N VAL A 244 -16.26 -6.90 3.94
CA VAL A 244 -16.75 -8.27 4.14
C VAL A 244 -15.59 -9.23 3.96
N VAL A 245 -15.32 -10.04 4.97
CA VAL A 245 -14.25 -11.05 4.92
C VAL A 245 -14.77 -12.30 4.20
N GLN A 246 -13.97 -12.82 3.27
CA GLN A 246 -14.27 -14.02 2.50
C GLN A 246 -13.01 -14.84 2.20
N ALA A 247 -13.16 -16.15 1.99
CA ALA A 247 -12.05 -17.00 1.55
C ALA A 247 -11.61 -16.63 0.13
N LEU A 248 -10.33 -16.88 -0.19
CA LEU A 248 -9.81 -16.70 -1.55
C LEU A 248 -10.45 -17.71 -2.50
N THR A 249 -10.84 -17.22 -3.68
CA THR A 249 -11.26 -18.08 -4.80
C THR A 249 -10.06 -18.70 -5.50
N GLU A 250 -10.26 -19.69 -6.34
CA GLU A 250 -9.21 -20.27 -7.19
C GLU A 250 -8.54 -19.20 -8.08
N ARG A 251 -9.32 -18.23 -8.57
CA ARG A 251 -8.80 -17.13 -9.38
C ARG A 251 -7.94 -16.17 -8.55
N ASP A 252 -8.32 -15.89 -7.31
CA ASP A 252 -7.52 -15.08 -6.40
C ASP A 252 -6.17 -15.76 -6.10
N GLN A 253 -6.19 -17.08 -5.87
CA GLN A 253 -4.98 -17.87 -5.64
C GLN A 253 -4.08 -17.87 -6.89
N PHE A 254 -4.66 -18.03 -8.08
CA PHE A 254 -3.91 -17.93 -9.34
C PHE A 254 -3.22 -16.57 -9.47
N ILE A 255 -3.93 -15.45 -9.23
CA ILE A 255 -3.35 -14.11 -9.30
C ILE A 255 -2.18 -13.99 -8.31
N CYS A 256 -2.36 -14.44 -7.06
CA CYS A 256 -1.31 -14.41 -6.04
C CYS A 256 -0.06 -15.21 -6.48
N GLU A 257 -0.25 -16.39 -7.08
CA GLU A 257 0.88 -17.21 -7.55
C GLU A 257 1.63 -16.57 -8.72
N GLN A 258 0.91 -15.87 -9.64
CA GLN A 258 1.54 -15.15 -10.77
C GLN A 258 2.49 -14.05 -10.30
N ILE A 259 2.15 -13.34 -9.23
CA ILE A 259 2.94 -12.19 -8.75
C ILE A 259 4.00 -12.56 -7.70
N LYS A 260 3.86 -13.70 -7.06
CA LYS A 260 4.62 -14.16 -5.89
C LYS A 260 6.14 -14.02 -6.06
N MET A 261 6.69 -14.56 -7.14
CA MET A 261 8.14 -14.55 -7.36
C MET A 261 8.67 -13.12 -7.56
N GLU A 262 7.94 -12.29 -8.26
CA GLU A 262 8.32 -10.90 -8.49
C GLU A 262 8.33 -10.10 -7.17
N LEU A 263 7.35 -10.32 -6.29
CA LEU A 263 7.34 -9.71 -4.96
C LEU A 263 8.54 -10.12 -4.13
N LYS A 264 8.89 -11.41 -4.13
CA LYS A 264 10.05 -11.95 -3.39
C LYS A 264 11.38 -11.38 -3.89
N ILE A 265 11.60 -11.39 -5.20
CA ILE A 265 12.83 -10.86 -5.82
C ILE A 265 13.02 -9.38 -5.51
N ARG A 266 11.92 -8.62 -5.49
CA ARG A 266 11.95 -7.18 -5.18
C ARG A 266 12.02 -6.87 -3.69
N GLY A 267 11.94 -7.85 -2.79
CA GLY A 267 11.89 -7.58 -1.35
C GLY A 267 10.64 -6.79 -0.93
N LEU A 268 9.53 -7.08 -1.59
CA LEU A 268 8.22 -6.55 -1.24
C LEU A 268 7.56 -7.47 -0.20
N TYR A 269 7.93 -7.28 1.04
CA TYR A 269 7.59 -8.19 2.15
C TYR A 269 6.16 -8.07 2.64
N PHE A 270 5.55 -6.89 2.53
CA PHE A 270 4.17 -6.64 2.91
C PHE A 270 3.44 -5.90 1.80
N VAL A 271 2.49 -6.57 1.16
CA VAL A 271 1.79 -6.08 -0.03
C VAL A 271 0.29 -6.29 0.13
N GLY A 272 -0.50 -5.36 -0.38
CA GLY A 272 -1.93 -5.53 -0.55
C GLY A 272 -2.28 -5.46 -2.03
N ILE A 273 -2.89 -6.51 -2.58
CA ILE A 273 -3.41 -6.46 -3.94
C ILE A 273 -4.90 -6.19 -3.95
N ASP A 274 -5.36 -5.51 -4.98
CA ASP A 274 -6.76 -5.23 -5.19
C ASP A 274 -7.27 -6.02 -6.41
N VAL A 275 -8.35 -6.80 -6.20
CA VAL A 275 -8.92 -7.70 -7.20
C VAL A 275 -10.42 -7.45 -7.34
N ILE A 276 -10.86 -7.11 -8.54
CA ILE A 276 -12.29 -6.95 -8.87
C ILE A 276 -12.69 -8.07 -9.82
N GLY A 277 -13.67 -8.89 -9.43
CA GLY A 277 -14.05 -10.08 -10.18
C GLY A 277 -12.84 -11.00 -10.39
N HIS A 278 -12.38 -11.11 -11.64
CA HIS A 278 -11.26 -11.94 -12.05
C HIS A 278 -9.95 -11.16 -12.30
N TYR A 279 -9.90 -9.86 -12.01
CA TYR A 279 -8.84 -8.97 -12.46
C TYR A 279 -8.10 -8.28 -11.32
N LEU A 280 -6.78 -8.35 -11.40
CA LEU A 280 -5.85 -7.56 -10.61
C LEU A 280 -5.90 -6.09 -11.08
N THR A 281 -6.19 -5.17 -10.19
CA THR A 281 -6.32 -3.74 -10.50
C THR A 281 -5.22 -2.87 -9.92
N GLU A 282 -4.64 -3.26 -8.78
CA GLU A 282 -3.54 -2.57 -8.09
C GLU A 282 -2.68 -3.55 -7.28
N ILE A 283 -1.40 -3.21 -7.12
CA ILE A 283 -0.45 -3.87 -6.20
C ILE A 283 0.07 -2.80 -5.25
N ASN A 284 -0.51 -2.72 -4.07
CA ASN A 284 -0.22 -1.69 -3.07
C ASN A 284 1.01 -2.08 -2.26
N VAL A 285 2.10 -1.32 -2.41
CA VAL A 285 3.41 -1.62 -1.82
C VAL A 285 3.86 -0.60 -0.76
N THR A 286 3.23 0.56 -0.69
CA THR A 286 3.62 1.64 0.23
C THR A 286 3.10 1.38 1.64
N SER A 287 1.81 1.55 1.86
CA SER A 287 1.17 1.47 3.17
C SER A 287 -0.17 0.71 3.12
N PRO A 288 -0.22 -0.54 2.57
CA PRO A 288 -1.48 -1.27 2.47
C PRO A 288 -2.10 -1.51 3.84
N THR A 289 -3.44 -1.42 3.89
CA THR A 289 -4.28 -1.60 5.07
C THR A 289 -5.18 -2.82 4.93
N GLY A 290 -5.91 -3.17 6.02
CA GLY A 290 -6.85 -4.29 6.06
C GLY A 290 -6.50 -5.36 7.10
N ILE A 291 -5.38 -5.22 7.83
CA ILE A 291 -5.00 -6.19 8.88
C ILE A 291 -6.11 -6.31 9.93
N ARG A 292 -6.56 -5.17 10.47
CA ARG A 292 -7.53 -5.17 11.58
C ARG A 292 -8.85 -5.81 11.22
N GLU A 293 -9.35 -5.51 10.03
CA GLU A 293 -10.61 -6.06 9.53
C GLU A 293 -10.49 -7.58 9.28
N LEU A 294 -9.39 -8.02 8.68
CA LEU A 294 -9.14 -9.44 8.42
C LEU A 294 -8.92 -10.22 9.71
N ASP A 295 -8.10 -9.72 10.63
CA ASP A 295 -7.85 -10.37 11.93
C ASP A 295 -9.15 -10.51 12.73
N ALA A 296 -9.97 -9.45 12.79
CA ALA A 296 -11.26 -9.46 13.48
C ALA A 296 -12.24 -10.45 12.87
N GLY A 297 -12.26 -10.60 11.54
CA GLY A 297 -13.18 -11.47 10.84
C GLY A 297 -12.75 -12.94 10.77
N THR A 298 -11.48 -13.25 11.01
CA THR A 298 -10.93 -14.60 10.81
C THR A 298 -10.28 -15.21 12.05
N GLY A 299 -9.94 -14.39 13.04
CA GLY A 299 -9.10 -14.82 14.17
C GLY A 299 -7.62 -15.04 13.81
N PHE A 300 -7.17 -14.67 12.60
CA PHE A 300 -5.76 -14.66 12.23
C PHE A 300 -5.01 -13.58 13.01
N ASN A 301 -3.70 -13.72 13.07
CA ASN A 301 -2.78 -12.66 13.46
C ASN A 301 -1.81 -12.41 12.31
N ILE A 302 -2.21 -11.53 11.39
CA ILE A 302 -1.44 -11.19 10.19
C ILE A 302 -0.13 -10.50 10.58
N SER A 303 -0.16 -9.64 11.60
CA SER A 303 1.02 -8.96 12.11
C SER A 303 2.06 -9.95 12.65
N ALA A 304 1.64 -11.05 13.30
CA ALA A 304 2.56 -12.08 13.75
C ALA A 304 3.29 -12.74 12.58
N LYS A 305 2.60 -13.05 11.49
CA LYS A 305 3.24 -13.61 10.27
C LYS A 305 4.28 -12.66 9.69
N LEU A 306 4.02 -11.35 9.71
CA LEU A 306 5.00 -10.37 9.24
C LEU A 306 6.23 -10.33 10.16
N MET A 307 6.04 -10.36 11.49
CA MET A 307 7.16 -10.40 12.43
C MET A 307 7.99 -11.68 12.27
N ASP A 308 7.37 -12.86 12.03
CA ASP A 308 8.09 -14.10 11.75
C ASP A 308 9.00 -13.97 10.51
N VAL A 309 8.54 -13.30 9.46
CA VAL A 309 9.35 -13.02 8.27
C VAL A 309 10.50 -12.05 8.59
N ILE A 310 10.24 -10.99 9.34
CA ILE A 310 11.24 -10.01 9.76
C ILE A 310 12.36 -10.70 10.56
N GLU A 311 12.00 -11.47 11.60
CA GLU A 311 12.96 -12.22 12.42
C GLU A 311 13.86 -13.13 11.55
N LYS A 312 13.25 -13.91 10.68
CA LYS A 312 13.98 -14.80 9.75
C LYS A 312 14.91 -14.05 8.77
N LYS A 313 14.58 -12.81 8.40
CA LYS A 313 15.42 -12.00 7.48
C LYS A 313 16.57 -11.32 8.21
N ILE A 314 16.40 -10.95 9.48
CA ILE A 314 17.45 -10.33 10.31
C ILE A 314 18.48 -11.34 10.77
N GLU A 315 18.08 -12.61 11.03
CA GLU A 315 18.98 -13.71 11.43
C GLU A 315 19.95 -14.17 10.33
N LYS A 316 19.74 -13.74 9.09
CA LYS A 316 20.57 -14.08 7.93
C LYS A 316 21.62 -13.01 7.63
#